data_6bee7be2c04d31e4110775c35ff10655
#
_entry.id   6bee7be2c04d31e4110775c35ff10655
#
_cell.length_a   1.000
_cell.length_b   1.000
_cell.length_c   1.000
_cell.angle_alpha   90.00
_cell.angle_beta   90.00
_cell.angle_gamma   90.00
#
_symmetry.space_group_name_H-M   'P 1'
#
loop_
_entity.id
_entity.type
_entity.pdbx_description
1 polymer ?
#
loop_
_entity_poly.entity_id
_entity_poly.type
_entity_poly.pdbx_seq_one_letter_code
_entity_poly.pdbx_strand_id
1 'polypeptide(L)'
;MLFDTDILIWHLRGNSKAAQLIGASPSKAISAVTYMEVVQGLRNKEDARRWKSFLVNLDIHVLPIEDRVSAKAMFWMDEFSLSHHLQIPDALIAATAETAGLVLITGNTRDYVFLPGLNLKTFKP
;
A
#
# COMPACT_ATOMS: atom_id res chain seq x y z
N MET A 1 -0.93 -4.13 -9.71
CA MET A 1 0.07 -3.66 -8.71
C MET A 1 -0.63 -3.01 -7.54
N LEU A 2 -0.17 -3.31 -6.35
CA LEU A 2 -0.61 -2.63 -5.13
C LEU A 2 0.50 -1.71 -4.66
N PHE A 3 0.20 -0.43 -4.48
CA PHE A 3 1.18 0.55 -4.00
C PHE A 3 1.13 0.64 -2.48
N ASP A 4 2.29 0.51 -1.83
CA ASP A 4 2.39 0.78 -0.40
C ASP A 4 2.18 2.28 -0.13
N THR A 5 1.85 2.61 1.08
CA THR A 5 1.55 3.98 1.50
C THR A 5 2.70 4.94 1.18
N ASP A 6 3.94 4.51 1.34
CA ASP A 6 5.11 5.37 1.08
C ASP A 6 5.16 5.85 -0.37
N ILE A 7 4.73 5.03 -1.34
CA ILE A 7 4.70 5.42 -2.76
C ILE A 7 3.77 6.62 -2.95
N LEU A 8 2.60 6.57 -2.33
CA LEU A 8 1.62 7.66 -2.42
C LEU A 8 2.14 8.93 -1.74
N ILE A 9 2.79 8.78 -0.59
CA ILE A 9 3.39 9.91 0.11
C ILE A 9 4.48 10.56 -0.73
N TRP A 10 5.37 9.77 -1.36
CA TRP A 10 6.39 10.31 -2.28
C TRP A 10 5.75 11.08 -3.43
N HIS A 11 4.70 10.51 -4.03
CA HIS A 11 3.99 11.18 -5.12
C HIS A 11 3.39 12.52 -4.67
N LEU A 12 2.73 12.52 -3.52
CA LEU A 12 2.10 13.75 -2.99
C LEU A 12 3.12 14.83 -2.63
N ARG A 13 4.37 14.43 -2.36
CA ARG A 13 5.51 15.34 -2.14
C ARG A 13 6.20 15.80 -3.42
N GLY A 14 5.70 15.37 -4.58
CA GLY A 14 6.22 15.77 -5.88
C GLY A 14 7.36 14.93 -6.42
N ASN A 15 7.58 13.72 -5.90
CA ASN A 15 8.63 12.83 -6.42
C ASN A 15 8.27 12.36 -7.83
N SER A 16 9.14 12.66 -8.80
CA SER A 16 8.89 12.35 -10.21
C SER A 16 8.92 10.85 -10.50
N LYS A 17 9.74 10.09 -9.80
CA LYS A 17 9.83 8.64 -9.99
C LYS A 17 8.55 7.94 -9.51
N ALA A 18 7.97 8.40 -8.40
CA ALA A 18 6.69 7.89 -7.92
C ALA A 18 5.58 8.21 -8.92
N ALA A 19 5.55 9.42 -9.45
CA ALA A 19 4.58 9.83 -10.46
C ALA A 19 4.70 8.97 -11.73
N GLN A 20 5.91 8.70 -12.19
CA GLN A 20 6.16 7.85 -13.36
C GLN A 20 5.72 6.42 -13.10
N LEU A 21 6.04 5.87 -11.94
CA LEU A 21 5.67 4.51 -11.56
C LEU A 21 4.15 4.35 -11.58
N ILE A 22 3.44 5.24 -10.91
CA ILE A 22 1.97 5.16 -10.82
C ILE A 22 1.36 5.36 -12.21
N GLY A 23 1.83 6.36 -12.95
CA GLY A 23 1.31 6.66 -14.29
C GLY A 23 1.52 5.53 -15.30
N ALA A 24 2.65 4.82 -15.21
CA ALA A 24 3.00 3.76 -16.14
C ALA A 24 2.36 2.41 -15.78
N SER A 25 1.83 2.25 -14.58
CA SER A 25 1.24 0.98 -14.14
C SER A 25 -0.12 0.75 -14.81
N PRO A 26 -0.31 -0.38 -15.53
CA PRO A 26 -1.56 -0.63 -16.24
C PRO A 26 -2.73 -0.93 -15.30
N SER A 27 -2.46 -1.46 -14.13
CA SER A 27 -3.45 -1.73 -13.09
C SER A 27 -2.95 -1.14 -11.79
N LYS A 28 -3.79 -0.30 -11.15
CA LYS A 28 -3.40 0.50 -9.99
C LYS A 28 -4.35 0.24 -8.85
N ALA A 29 -3.82 -0.21 -7.72
CA ALA A 29 -4.61 -0.46 -6.52
C ALA A 29 -3.86 -0.02 -5.27
N ILE A 30 -4.62 0.31 -4.24
CA ILE A 30 -4.12 0.52 -2.89
C ILE A 30 -5.03 -0.20 -1.91
N SER A 31 -4.49 -0.54 -0.75
CA SER A 31 -5.28 -1.08 0.36
C SER A 31 -6.15 0.01 0.99
N ALA A 32 -7.28 -0.37 1.56
CA ALA A 32 -8.06 0.52 2.41
C ALA A 32 -7.22 1.10 3.55
N VAL A 33 -6.23 0.34 4.04
CA VAL A 33 -5.28 0.83 5.06
C VAL A 33 -4.46 2.00 4.52
N THR A 34 -3.91 1.86 3.31
CA THR A 34 -3.17 2.94 2.65
C THR A 34 -4.04 4.18 2.48
N TYR A 35 -5.29 3.99 2.03
CA TYR A 35 -6.24 5.09 1.91
C TYR A 35 -6.38 5.85 3.24
N MET A 36 -6.61 5.11 4.32
CA MET A 36 -6.80 5.71 5.65
C MET A 36 -5.52 6.37 6.17
N GLU A 37 -4.35 5.79 5.93
CA GLU A 37 -3.09 6.40 6.34
C GLU A 37 -2.83 7.72 5.62
N VAL A 38 -3.14 7.80 4.32
CA VAL A 38 -3.02 9.06 3.58
C VAL A 38 -3.99 10.09 4.12
N VAL A 39 -5.25 9.71 4.32
CA VAL A 39 -6.28 10.62 4.86
C VAL A 39 -5.88 11.17 6.22
N GLN A 40 -5.33 10.32 7.07
CA GLN A 40 -4.88 10.73 8.40
C GLN A 40 -3.79 11.81 8.36
N GLY A 41 -2.99 11.82 7.29
CA GLY A 41 -1.92 12.80 7.10
C GLY A 41 -2.33 14.07 6.35
N LEU A 42 -3.58 14.17 5.88
CA LEU A 42 -4.05 15.38 5.17
C LEU A 42 -4.23 16.53 6.15
N ARG A 43 -3.96 17.75 5.70
CA ARG A 43 -3.92 18.94 6.54
C ARG A 43 -5.20 19.75 6.53
N ASN A 44 -5.98 19.67 5.44
CA ASN A 44 -7.16 20.52 5.23
C ASN A 44 -8.09 19.91 4.19
N LYS A 45 -9.23 20.58 3.95
CA LYS A 45 -10.24 20.14 2.98
C LYS A 45 -9.75 20.17 1.54
N GLU A 46 -8.84 21.10 1.22
CA GLU A 46 -8.25 21.19 -0.12
C GLU A 46 -7.40 19.94 -0.42
N ASP A 47 -6.56 19.54 0.53
CA ASP A 47 -5.79 18.31 0.41
C ASP A 47 -6.72 17.10 0.21
N ALA A 48 -7.83 17.04 0.94
CA ALA A 48 -8.79 15.96 0.84
C ALA A 48 -9.44 15.89 -0.56
N ARG A 49 -9.78 17.04 -1.14
CA ARG A 49 -10.32 17.09 -2.51
C ARG A 49 -9.30 16.62 -3.54
N ARG A 50 -8.06 17.06 -3.40
CA ARG A 50 -6.97 16.65 -4.29
C ARG A 50 -6.72 15.15 -4.21
N TRP A 51 -6.77 14.59 -3.02
CA TRP A 51 -6.62 13.15 -2.82
C TRP A 51 -7.70 12.37 -3.56
N LYS A 52 -8.97 12.75 -3.40
CA LYS A 52 -10.08 12.09 -4.08
C LYS A 52 -10.00 12.23 -5.60
N SER A 53 -9.67 13.42 -6.09
CA SER A 53 -9.50 13.67 -7.52
C SER A 53 -8.36 12.83 -8.10
N PHE A 54 -7.26 12.72 -7.37
CA PHE A 54 -6.10 11.92 -7.75
C PHE A 54 -6.50 10.45 -7.96
N LEU A 55 -7.26 9.88 -7.02
CA LEU A 55 -7.70 8.49 -7.14
C LEU A 55 -8.58 8.26 -8.37
N VAL A 56 -9.50 9.19 -8.62
CA VAL A 56 -10.41 9.11 -9.77
C VAL A 56 -9.64 9.29 -11.09
N ASN A 57 -8.82 10.33 -11.18
CA ASN A 57 -8.12 10.68 -12.41
C ASN A 57 -7.13 9.62 -12.86
N LEU A 58 -6.51 8.91 -11.92
CA LEU A 58 -5.56 7.84 -12.21
C LEU A 58 -6.20 6.45 -12.16
N ASP A 59 -7.50 6.37 -11.93
CA ASP A 59 -8.22 5.10 -11.84
C ASP A 59 -7.58 4.14 -10.82
N ILE A 60 -7.29 4.66 -9.64
CA ILE A 60 -6.72 3.86 -8.56
C ILE A 60 -7.85 3.20 -7.77
N HIS A 61 -7.83 1.87 -7.72
CA HIS A 61 -8.82 1.09 -7.02
C HIS A 61 -8.43 0.92 -5.55
N VAL A 62 -9.36 1.18 -4.64
CA VAL A 62 -9.16 0.94 -3.20
C VAL A 62 -9.73 -0.43 -2.88
N LEU A 63 -8.86 -1.34 -2.45
CA LEU A 63 -9.27 -2.70 -2.11
C LEU A 63 -9.63 -2.78 -0.63
N PRO A 64 -10.84 -3.28 -0.30
CA PRO A 64 -11.29 -3.35 1.09
C PRO A 64 -10.55 -4.42 1.89
N ILE A 65 -10.66 -4.31 3.22
CA ILE A 65 -10.18 -5.34 4.14
C ILE A 65 -11.27 -6.41 4.23
N GLU A 66 -11.18 -7.41 3.37
CA GLU A 66 -12.12 -8.52 3.35
C GLU A 66 -11.74 -9.59 4.38
N ASP A 67 -12.63 -10.57 4.60
CA ASP A 67 -12.40 -11.65 5.57
C ASP A 67 -11.06 -12.36 5.34
N ARG A 68 -10.74 -12.66 4.08
CA ARG A 68 -9.48 -13.34 3.72
C ARG A 68 -8.25 -12.49 4.06
N VAL A 69 -8.34 -11.19 3.88
CA VAL A 69 -7.26 -10.26 4.21
C VAL A 69 -7.02 -10.25 5.72
N SER A 70 -8.09 -10.13 6.51
CA SER A 70 -8.01 -10.15 7.97
C SER A 70 -7.42 -11.46 8.48
N ALA A 71 -7.88 -12.59 7.95
CA ALA A 71 -7.40 -13.91 8.36
C ALA A 71 -5.91 -14.07 8.06
N LYS A 72 -5.46 -13.66 6.87
CA LYS A 72 -4.06 -13.74 6.48
C LYS A 72 -3.18 -12.83 7.33
N ALA A 73 -3.64 -11.60 7.57
CA ALA A 73 -2.92 -10.64 8.40
C ALA A 73 -2.75 -11.15 9.83
N MET A 74 -3.80 -11.72 10.41
CA MET A 74 -3.74 -12.30 11.75
C MET A 74 -2.75 -13.46 11.80
N PHE A 75 -2.77 -14.34 10.81
CA PHE A 75 -1.83 -15.46 10.72
C PHE A 75 -0.38 -14.95 10.67
N TRP A 76 -0.10 -13.96 9.83
CA TRP A 76 1.24 -13.39 9.73
C TRP A 76 1.66 -12.64 11.00
N MET A 77 0.73 -11.96 11.68
CA MET A 77 1.03 -11.31 12.96
C MET A 77 1.44 -12.36 14.00
N ASP A 78 0.74 -13.49 14.08
CA ASP A 78 1.09 -14.58 14.99
C ASP A 78 2.50 -15.11 14.70
N GLU A 79 2.86 -15.24 13.42
CA GLU A 79 4.15 -15.81 13.02
C GLU A 79 5.32 -14.83 13.13
N PHE A 80 5.11 -13.54 12.82
CA PHE A 80 6.22 -12.61 12.57
C PHE A 80 6.25 -11.36 13.45
N SER A 81 5.24 -11.12 14.30
CA SER A 81 5.25 -9.91 15.12
C SER A 81 6.41 -9.88 16.12
N LEU A 82 6.71 -10.99 16.76
CA LEU A 82 7.80 -11.06 17.74
C LEU A 82 9.18 -11.15 17.08
N SER A 83 9.31 -11.95 16.03
CA SER A 83 10.60 -12.20 15.39
C SER A 83 11.06 -11.08 14.46
N HIS A 84 10.11 -10.41 13.78
CA HIS A 84 10.41 -9.42 12.73
C HIS A 84 9.75 -8.07 12.98
N HIS A 85 9.09 -7.88 14.10
CA HIS A 85 8.38 -6.64 14.44
C HIS A 85 7.34 -6.24 13.40
N LEU A 86 6.66 -7.21 12.78
CA LEU A 86 5.61 -6.93 11.82
C LEU A 86 4.53 -6.06 12.47
N GLN A 87 4.21 -4.94 11.82
CA GLN A 87 3.21 -4.00 12.29
C GLN A 87 1.85 -4.29 11.66
N ILE A 88 0.78 -3.95 12.36
CA ILE A 88 -0.59 -4.21 11.90
C ILE A 88 -0.87 -3.62 10.51
N PRO A 89 -0.54 -2.33 10.24
CA PRO A 89 -0.80 -1.79 8.90
C PRO A 89 -0.08 -2.55 7.80
N ASP A 90 1.17 -2.92 8.03
CA ASP A 90 1.98 -3.64 7.04
C ASP A 90 1.41 -5.05 6.80
N ALA A 91 0.98 -5.72 7.86
CA ALA A 91 0.35 -7.04 7.74
C ALA A 91 -0.91 -6.96 6.86
N LEU A 92 -1.73 -5.94 7.06
CA LEU A 92 -2.98 -5.76 6.31
C LEU A 92 -2.71 -5.37 4.85
N ILE A 93 -1.74 -4.48 4.59
CA ILE A 93 -1.36 -4.09 3.24
C ILE A 93 -0.81 -5.30 2.48
N ALA A 94 0.12 -6.03 3.10
CA ALA A 94 0.71 -7.22 2.48
C ALA A 94 -0.34 -8.31 2.23
N ALA A 95 -1.24 -8.54 3.19
CA ALA A 95 -2.32 -9.52 3.03
C ALA A 95 -3.27 -9.14 1.89
N THR A 96 -3.54 -7.84 1.71
CA THR A 96 -4.34 -7.36 0.58
C THR A 96 -3.67 -7.72 -0.74
N ALA A 97 -2.37 -7.47 -0.87
CA ALA A 97 -1.62 -7.79 -2.09
C ALA A 97 -1.60 -9.30 -2.35
N GLU A 98 -1.28 -10.10 -1.34
CA GLU A 98 -1.14 -11.54 -1.49
C GLU A 98 -2.47 -12.19 -1.84
N THR A 99 -3.56 -11.84 -1.15
CA THR A 99 -4.87 -12.44 -1.43
C THR A 99 -5.44 -12.03 -2.78
N ALA A 100 -5.09 -10.84 -3.27
CA ALA A 100 -5.50 -10.37 -4.59
C ALA A 100 -4.57 -10.83 -5.72
N GLY A 101 -3.46 -11.50 -5.41
CA GLY A 101 -2.48 -11.92 -6.42
C GLY A 101 -1.74 -10.77 -7.06
N LEU A 102 -1.55 -9.67 -6.34
CA LEU A 102 -0.90 -8.46 -6.85
C LEU A 102 0.52 -8.33 -6.32
N VAL A 103 1.38 -7.69 -7.13
CA VAL A 103 2.71 -7.29 -6.69
C VAL A 103 2.58 -6.09 -5.76
N LEU A 104 3.18 -6.17 -4.59
CA LEU A 104 3.30 -5.03 -3.67
C LEU A 104 4.56 -4.24 -4.02
N ILE A 105 4.39 -2.95 -4.32
CA ILE A 105 5.50 -2.05 -4.61
C ILE A 105 5.72 -1.17 -3.39
N THR A 106 6.94 -1.17 -2.86
CA THR A 106 7.28 -0.45 -1.64
C THR A 106 8.74 0.01 -1.68
N GLY A 107 9.01 1.14 -1.03
CA GLY A 107 10.38 1.56 -0.73
C GLY A 107 10.94 0.90 0.53
N ASN A 108 10.08 0.27 1.34
CA ASN A 108 10.43 -0.34 2.62
C ASN A 108 10.39 -1.87 2.53
N THR A 109 11.13 -2.43 1.58
CA THR A 109 11.15 -3.88 1.32
C THR A 109 11.48 -4.71 2.55
N ARG A 110 12.32 -4.16 3.43
CA ARG A 110 12.72 -4.81 4.68
C ARG A 110 11.52 -5.20 5.54
N ASP A 111 10.46 -4.39 5.52
CA ASP A 111 9.27 -4.61 6.35
C ASP A 111 8.41 -5.77 5.87
N TYR A 112 8.68 -6.30 4.67
CA TYR A 112 7.84 -7.30 4.02
C TYR A 112 8.58 -8.55 3.52
N VAL A 113 9.89 -8.48 3.36
CA VAL A 113 10.66 -9.50 2.63
C VAL A 113 10.56 -10.90 3.25
N PHE A 114 10.27 -11.00 4.54
CA PHE A 114 10.15 -12.27 5.26
C PHE A 114 8.79 -12.94 5.09
N LEU A 115 7.80 -12.26 4.49
CA LEU A 115 6.45 -12.81 4.34
C LEU A 115 6.38 -13.79 3.17
N PRO A 116 6.03 -15.07 3.42
CA PRO A 116 6.04 -16.08 2.36
C PRO A 116 4.91 -15.85 1.36
N GLY A 117 5.20 -16.10 0.07
CA GLY A 117 4.22 -16.00 -0.99
C GLY A 117 3.90 -14.59 -1.46
N LEU A 118 4.50 -13.57 -0.85
CA LEU A 118 4.29 -12.18 -1.23
C LEU A 118 5.22 -11.80 -2.38
N ASN A 119 4.65 -11.28 -3.46
CA ASN A 119 5.42 -10.73 -4.57
C ASN A 119 5.75 -9.27 -4.28
N LEU A 120 7.05 -8.96 -4.16
CA LEU A 120 7.53 -7.62 -3.84
C LEU A 120 8.31 -7.02 -5.00
N LYS A 121 8.17 -5.70 -5.16
CA LYS A 121 9.02 -4.90 -6.04
C LYS A 121 9.48 -3.68 -5.27
N THR A 122 10.78 -3.42 -5.30
CA THR A 122 11.38 -2.30 -4.58
C THR A 122 11.23 -1.01 -5.39
N PHE A 123 10.79 0.05 -4.72
CA PHE A 123 10.79 1.41 -5.25
C PHE A 123 11.93 2.21 -4.61
N LYS A 124 12.66 2.97 -5.43
CA LYS A 124 13.70 3.90 -4.95
C LYS A 124 13.32 5.31 -5.37
N PRO A 125 13.03 6.19 -4.39
CA PRO A 125 12.67 7.57 -4.68
C PRO A 125 13.78 8.40 -5.33
#